data_dbbff1bbb14eed0832a6fc7d9ab9c339
#
_entry.id   dbbff1bbb14eed0832a6fc7d9ab9c339
#
_cell.length_a   1.000
_cell.length_b   1.000
_cell.length_c   1.000
_cell.angle_alpha   90.00
_cell.angle_beta   90.00
_cell.angle_gamma   90.00
#
_symmetry.space_group_name_H-M   'P 1'
#
loop_
_entity.id
_entity.type
_entity.pdbx_description
1 polymer ?
#
loop_
_entity_poly.entity_id
_entity_poly.type
_entity_poly.pdbx_seq_one_letter_code
_entity_poly.pdbx_strand_id
1 'polypeptide(L)'
;MLDLNKICNFIQLKSLNTFADFHIKGINNIPINGPLIFVANHQAYVDPSLISVISPRKVNFVAKSEVFKFLPAAIFLKSYGAHPIKRNKLDLNFFRWAIKILNKGEALCLFPEGTRSDGVLKRGLPGIVHLAVRTGVNIIPVGIEGTNKNPGASGVLFPTGKIIVKVGKVFKFEKSNESLNRDTVDAILDKIMNNIAELIPSGMRGIYK
;
A
#
# COMPACT_ATOMS: atom_id res chain seq x y z
N MET A 1 10.28 -25.63 -1.18
CA MET A 1 9.93 -24.89 0.06
C MET A 1 8.57 -24.23 -0.17
N LEU A 2 7.58 -24.51 0.69
CA LEU A 2 6.24 -23.92 0.58
C LEU A 2 6.34 -22.39 0.65
N ASP A 3 5.81 -21.71 -0.36
CA ASP A 3 5.76 -20.25 -0.38
C ASP A 3 4.64 -19.77 0.55
N LEU A 4 5.02 -19.44 1.78
CA LEU A 4 4.09 -19.01 2.82
C LEU A 4 3.21 -17.82 2.38
N ASN A 5 3.74 -16.92 1.53
CA ASN A 5 2.98 -15.81 0.99
C ASN A 5 1.82 -16.30 0.12
N LYS A 6 2.04 -17.30 -0.75
CA LYS A 6 0.98 -17.88 -1.58
C LYS A 6 -0.11 -18.56 -0.74
N ILE A 7 0.30 -19.26 0.32
CA ILE A 7 -0.66 -19.91 1.25
C ILE A 7 -1.50 -18.85 1.95
N CYS A 8 -0.86 -17.82 2.51
CA CYS A 8 -1.57 -16.74 3.18
C CYS A 8 -2.52 -16.00 2.23
N ASN A 9 -2.10 -15.73 0.98
CA ASN A 9 -2.95 -15.10 -0.02
C ASN A 9 -4.15 -15.99 -0.40
N PHE A 10 -3.94 -17.30 -0.52
CA PHE A 10 -5.02 -18.25 -0.77
C PHE A 10 -6.06 -18.26 0.36
N ILE A 11 -5.60 -18.35 1.61
CA ILE A 11 -6.46 -18.30 2.79
C ILE A 11 -7.21 -16.97 2.83
N GLN A 12 -6.52 -15.85 2.60
CA GLN A 12 -7.13 -14.53 2.61
C GLN A 12 -8.20 -14.37 1.52
N LEU A 13 -7.93 -14.86 0.30
CA LEU A 13 -8.90 -14.83 -0.80
C LEU A 13 -10.14 -15.69 -0.48
N LYS A 14 -9.94 -16.87 0.11
CA LYS A 14 -11.06 -17.71 0.56
C LYS A 14 -11.90 -17.01 1.63
N SER A 15 -11.23 -16.39 2.62
CA SER A 15 -11.89 -15.62 3.68
C SER A 15 -12.70 -14.45 3.10
N LEU A 16 -12.12 -13.65 2.19
CA LEU A 16 -12.82 -12.55 1.52
C LEU A 16 -14.06 -13.02 0.77
N ASN A 17 -13.96 -14.10 0.00
CA ASN A 17 -15.07 -14.64 -0.79
C ASN A 17 -16.15 -15.32 0.08
N THR A 18 -15.80 -15.72 1.32
CA THR A 18 -16.77 -16.38 2.23
C THR A 18 -17.50 -15.38 3.11
N PHE A 19 -16.81 -14.35 3.60
CA PHE A 19 -17.34 -13.47 4.65
C PHE A 19 -17.65 -12.04 4.17
N ALA A 20 -17.17 -11.65 2.96
CA ALA A 20 -17.39 -10.32 2.41
C ALA A 20 -17.96 -10.37 0.98
N ASP A 21 -18.65 -9.29 0.61
CA ASP A 21 -18.99 -8.99 -0.80
C ASP A 21 -17.78 -8.30 -1.45
N PHE A 22 -16.82 -9.10 -1.93
CA PHE A 22 -15.52 -8.65 -2.38
C PHE A 22 -15.45 -8.40 -3.89
N HIS A 23 -15.14 -7.18 -4.29
CA HIS A 23 -15.05 -6.76 -5.68
C HIS A 23 -13.70 -6.13 -6.03
N ILE A 24 -13.18 -6.49 -7.19
CA ILE A 24 -11.95 -5.92 -7.75
C ILE A 24 -12.25 -5.27 -9.10
N LYS A 25 -11.74 -4.05 -9.31
CA LYS A 25 -11.80 -3.35 -10.61
C LYS A 25 -10.41 -2.92 -11.04
N GLY A 26 -10.12 -3.02 -12.33
CA GLY A 26 -8.86 -2.54 -12.92
C GLY A 26 -7.64 -3.43 -12.62
N ILE A 27 -7.80 -4.69 -12.27
CA ILE A 27 -6.70 -5.63 -11.95
C ILE A 27 -5.69 -5.75 -13.10
N ASN A 28 -6.15 -5.64 -14.35
CA ASN A 28 -5.30 -5.70 -15.55
C ASN A 28 -4.34 -4.50 -15.69
N ASN A 29 -4.50 -3.45 -14.88
CA ASN A 29 -3.59 -2.33 -14.84
C ASN A 29 -2.27 -2.64 -14.10
N ILE A 30 -2.20 -3.78 -13.38
CA ILE A 30 -1.03 -4.12 -12.56
C ILE A 30 0.07 -4.73 -13.45
N PRO A 31 1.25 -4.08 -13.56
CA PRO A 31 2.39 -4.64 -14.30
C PRO A 31 2.88 -5.95 -13.68
N ILE A 32 3.06 -6.97 -14.52
CA ILE A 32 3.53 -8.29 -14.10
C ILE A 32 5.01 -8.23 -13.70
N ASN A 33 5.81 -7.41 -14.37
CA ASN A 33 7.26 -7.31 -14.19
C ASN A 33 7.74 -5.87 -13.97
N GLY A 34 8.99 -5.74 -13.54
CA GLY A 34 9.67 -4.45 -13.33
C GLY A 34 9.35 -3.81 -11.97
N PRO A 35 10.11 -2.77 -11.56
CA PRO A 35 9.90 -2.11 -10.29
C PRO A 35 8.54 -1.39 -10.24
N LEU A 36 7.85 -1.50 -9.12
CA LEU A 36 6.52 -0.95 -8.96
C LEU A 36 6.28 -0.47 -7.52
N ILE A 37 5.69 0.71 -7.37
CA ILE A 37 5.18 1.19 -6.08
C ILE A 37 3.65 1.22 -6.14
N PHE A 38 2.99 0.38 -5.33
CA PHE A 38 1.58 0.54 -5.02
C PHE A 38 1.40 1.67 -4.02
N VAL A 39 0.48 2.57 -4.28
CA VAL A 39 0.07 3.62 -3.34
C VAL A 39 -1.42 3.47 -3.07
N ALA A 40 -1.81 3.33 -1.81
CA ALA A 40 -3.21 3.08 -1.44
C ALA A 40 -3.63 3.88 -0.20
N ASN A 41 -4.92 4.16 -0.05
CA ASN A 41 -5.48 4.60 1.22
C ASN A 41 -5.47 3.47 2.25
N HIS A 42 -5.43 3.81 3.54
CA HIS A 42 -5.29 2.84 4.62
C HIS A 42 -6.36 3.02 5.70
N GLN A 43 -7.20 2.01 5.91
CA GLN A 43 -8.32 2.04 6.84
C GLN A 43 -8.26 0.90 7.87
N ALA A 44 -7.73 -0.27 7.48
CA ALA A 44 -7.80 -1.48 8.28
C ALA A 44 -6.53 -2.33 8.23
N TYR A 45 -6.40 -3.28 9.15
CA TYR A 45 -5.30 -4.25 9.13
C TYR A 45 -5.33 -5.18 7.91
N VAL A 46 -6.49 -5.36 7.28
CA VAL A 46 -6.64 -6.21 6.09
C VAL A 46 -6.10 -5.56 4.81
N ASP A 47 -5.95 -4.23 4.74
CA ASP A 47 -5.59 -3.53 3.50
C ASP A 47 -4.29 -4.03 2.85
N PRO A 48 -3.19 -4.28 3.59
CA PRO A 48 -1.97 -4.85 2.99
C PRO A 48 -2.21 -6.22 2.34
N SER A 49 -3.03 -7.06 2.96
CA SER A 49 -3.34 -8.38 2.41
C SER A 49 -4.23 -8.30 1.17
N LEU A 50 -5.12 -7.30 1.07
CA LEU A 50 -5.87 -7.03 -0.16
C LEU A 50 -4.93 -6.73 -1.34
N ILE A 51 -3.93 -5.85 -1.12
CA ILE A 51 -2.93 -5.55 -2.16
C ILE A 51 -2.12 -6.81 -2.54
N SER A 52 -1.76 -7.65 -1.55
CA SER A 52 -1.04 -8.90 -1.80
C SER A 52 -1.88 -9.89 -2.63
N VAL A 53 -3.18 -10.01 -2.32
CA VAL A 53 -4.12 -10.93 -2.99
C VAL A 53 -4.39 -10.52 -4.44
N ILE A 54 -4.53 -9.22 -4.72
CA ILE A 54 -4.78 -8.75 -6.09
C ILE A 54 -3.52 -8.69 -6.97
N SER A 55 -2.33 -8.73 -6.36
CA SER A 55 -1.07 -8.64 -7.09
C SER A 55 -0.70 -9.98 -7.72
N PRO A 56 -0.34 -10.02 -9.03
CA PRO A 56 0.14 -11.24 -9.69
C PRO A 56 1.52 -11.68 -9.20
N ARG A 57 2.17 -10.89 -8.35
CA ARG A 57 3.53 -11.10 -7.85
C ARG A 57 3.68 -10.65 -6.41
N LYS A 58 4.75 -11.10 -5.76
CA LYS A 58 5.06 -10.72 -4.39
C LYS A 58 5.20 -9.20 -4.26
N VAL A 59 4.55 -8.65 -3.23
CA VAL A 59 4.63 -7.25 -2.84
C VAL A 59 5.33 -7.15 -1.49
N ASN A 60 6.23 -6.20 -1.35
CA ASN A 60 6.87 -5.86 -0.09
C ASN A 60 6.08 -4.75 0.60
N PHE A 61 6.06 -4.78 1.92
CA PHE A 61 5.31 -3.81 2.75
C PHE A 61 6.21 -3.18 3.80
N VAL A 62 5.72 -2.14 4.45
CA VAL A 62 6.33 -1.60 5.67
C VAL A 62 5.34 -1.68 6.81
N ALA A 63 5.83 -2.07 7.98
CA ALA A 63 5.02 -2.09 9.19
C ALA A 63 5.81 -1.49 10.36
N LYS A 64 5.09 -0.94 11.34
CA LYS A 64 5.67 -0.33 12.53
C LYS A 64 6.56 -1.34 13.27
N SER A 65 7.79 -0.95 13.63
CA SER A 65 8.77 -1.86 14.26
C SER A 65 8.25 -2.54 15.52
N GLU A 66 7.36 -1.86 16.26
CA GLU A 66 6.78 -2.39 17.49
C GLU A 66 5.90 -3.63 17.27
N VAL A 67 5.29 -3.76 16.09
CA VAL A 67 4.44 -4.93 15.76
C VAL A 67 5.27 -6.20 15.62
N PHE A 68 6.56 -6.07 15.28
CA PHE A 68 7.48 -7.21 15.17
C PHE A 68 7.96 -7.75 16.53
N LYS A 69 7.67 -7.06 17.64
CA LYS A 69 7.99 -7.57 18.98
C LYS A 69 7.10 -8.75 19.40
N PHE A 70 5.90 -8.87 18.82
CA PHE A 70 5.01 -10.00 19.05
C PHE A 70 5.29 -11.08 18.01
N LEU A 71 5.87 -12.22 18.45
CA LEU A 71 6.41 -13.26 17.57
C LEU A 71 5.44 -13.78 16.51
N PRO A 72 4.17 -14.12 16.81
CA PRO A 72 3.22 -14.57 15.79
C PRO A 72 2.96 -13.51 14.70
N ALA A 73 2.82 -12.23 15.08
CA ALA A 73 2.67 -11.14 14.14
C ALA A 73 3.94 -10.93 13.31
N ALA A 74 5.12 -11.08 13.91
CA ALA A 74 6.40 -10.97 13.20
C ALA A 74 6.56 -12.04 12.12
N ILE A 75 6.18 -13.29 12.40
CA ILE A 75 6.20 -14.39 11.42
C ILE A 75 5.24 -14.08 10.28
N PHE A 76 4.01 -13.70 10.58
CA PHE A 76 3.00 -13.33 9.57
C PHE A 76 3.46 -12.15 8.71
N LEU A 77 3.92 -11.05 9.32
CA LEU A 77 4.39 -9.87 8.61
C LEU A 77 5.59 -10.16 7.71
N LYS A 78 6.56 -10.96 8.21
CA LYS A 78 7.70 -11.38 7.39
C LYS A 78 7.28 -12.24 6.20
N SER A 79 6.28 -13.10 6.34
CA SER A 79 5.74 -13.89 5.22
C SER A 79 5.14 -13.02 4.12
N TYR A 80 4.54 -11.90 4.49
CA TYR A 80 4.05 -10.88 3.57
C TYR A 80 5.15 -9.94 3.05
N GLY A 81 6.44 -10.17 3.40
CA GLY A 81 7.53 -9.30 2.97
C GLY A 81 7.54 -7.92 3.67
N ALA A 82 6.95 -7.84 4.87
CA ALA A 82 6.92 -6.58 5.62
C ALA A 82 8.30 -6.27 6.23
N HIS A 83 8.76 -5.03 6.02
CA HIS A 83 9.99 -4.48 6.60
C HIS A 83 9.65 -3.57 7.80
N PRO A 84 10.36 -3.67 8.92
CA PRO A 84 10.13 -2.78 10.07
C PRO A 84 10.56 -1.34 9.76
N ILE A 85 9.72 -0.36 10.12
CA ILE A 85 10.00 1.06 9.98
C ILE A 85 9.78 1.80 11.31
N LYS A 86 10.65 2.77 11.60
CA LYS A 86 10.49 3.74 12.68
C LYS A 86 9.80 4.99 12.16
N ARG A 87 8.51 5.21 12.53
CA ARG A 87 7.69 6.30 11.96
C ARG A 87 8.02 7.71 12.44
N ASN A 88 8.72 7.86 13.57
CA ASN A 88 8.90 9.15 14.24
C ASN A 88 10.13 9.95 13.75
N LYS A 89 10.87 9.44 12.79
CA LYS A 89 12.07 10.08 12.20
C LYS A 89 12.20 9.68 10.74
N LEU A 90 12.94 10.50 9.96
CA LEU A 90 13.35 10.12 8.62
C LEU A 90 14.19 8.82 8.72
N ASP A 91 13.61 7.71 8.30
CA ASP A 91 14.26 6.40 8.38
C ASP A 91 15.08 6.14 7.11
N LEU A 92 16.34 6.55 7.14
CA LEU A 92 17.28 6.35 6.02
C LEU A 92 17.48 4.85 5.68
N ASN A 93 17.31 3.96 6.66
CA ASN A 93 17.43 2.52 6.42
C ASN A 93 16.24 2.02 5.60
N PHE A 94 15.04 2.53 5.88
CA PHE A 94 13.87 2.28 5.04
C PHE A 94 14.11 2.74 3.59
N PHE A 95 14.61 3.96 3.38
CA PHE A 95 14.88 4.46 2.02
C PHE A 95 15.90 3.60 1.28
N ARG A 96 17.00 3.24 1.92
CA ARG A 96 18.03 2.36 1.33
C ARG A 96 17.47 0.99 0.97
N TRP A 97 16.67 0.41 1.87
CA TRP A 97 16.00 -0.87 1.63
C TRP A 97 14.99 -0.77 0.48
N ALA A 98 14.13 0.25 0.47
CA ALA A 98 13.13 0.46 -0.56
C ALA A 98 13.78 0.61 -1.95
N ILE A 99 14.82 1.44 -2.07
CA ILE A 99 15.58 1.59 -3.32
C ILE A 99 16.20 0.24 -3.74
N LYS A 100 16.76 -0.52 -2.79
CA LYS A 100 17.37 -1.83 -3.08
C LYS A 100 16.37 -2.82 -3.66
N ILE A 101 15.16 -2.93 -3.11
CA ILE A 101 14.13 -3.85 -3.61
C ILE A 101 13.59 -3.40 -4.97
N LEU A 102 13.37 -2.11 -5.16
CA LEU A 102 12.93 -1.55 -6.44
C LEU A 102 13.98 -1.76 -7.54
N ASN A 103 15.28 -1.59 -7.24
CA ASN A 103 16.36 -1.88 -8.18
C ASN A 103 16.45 -3.37 -8.57
N LYS A 104 15.90 -4.28 -7.76
CA LYS A 104 15.76 -5.69 -8.10
C LYS A 104 14.53 -5.98 -8.98
N GLY A 105 13.76 -4.97 -9.34
CA GLY A 105 12.52 -5.12 -10.08
C GLY A 105 11.33 -5.59 -9.22
N GLU A 106 11.45 -5.53 -7.89
CA GLU A 106 10.40 -5.96 -6.97
C GLU A 106 9.31 -4.89 -6.81
N ALA A 107 8.17 -5.30 -6.24
CA ALA A 107 7.08 -4.39 -5.92
C ALA A 107 7.08 -4.00 -4.44
N LEU A 108 6.75 -2.74 -4.16
CA LEU A 108 6.60 -2.17 -2.83
C LEU A 108 5.20 -1.57 -2.69
N CYS A 109 4.52 -1.79 -1.58
CA CYS A 109 3.28 -1.07 -1.25
C CYS A 109 3.53 -0.08 -0.12
N LEU A 110 3.06 1.14 -0.33
CA LEU A 110 3.08 2.22 0.64
C LEU A 110 1.67 2.78 0.83
N PHE A 111 1.37 3.10 2.06
CA PHE A 111 0.19 3.86 2.45
C PHE A 111 0.65 5.28 2.79
N PRO A 112 0.48 6.26 1.87
CA PRO A 112 1.06 7.59 2.03
C PRO A 112 0.61 8.33 3.29
N GLU A 113 -0.57 7.99 3.83
CA GLU A 113 -1.11 8.55 5.07
C GLU A 113 -0.23 8.24 6.30
N GLY A 114 0.64 7.22 6.23
CA GLY A 114 1.51 6.79 7.32
C GLY A 114 0.79 6.17 8.51
N THR A 115 -0.52 6.21 8.55
CA THR A 115 -1.38 5.63 9.59
C THR A 115 -2.72 5.26 9.00
N ARG A 116 -3.52 4.46 9.72
CA ARG A 116 -4.90 4.16 9.32
C ARG A 116 -5.80 5.36 9.54
N SER A 117 -6.79 5.51 8.65
CA SER A 117 -7.83 6.51 8.74
C SER A 117 -9.18 5.86 9.13
N ASP A 118 -10.12 6.67 9.57
CA ASP A 118 -11.48 6.21 9.93
C ASP A 118 -12.44 6.24 8.71
N GLY A 119 -11.89 5.98 7.52
CA GLY A 119 -12.67 5.96 6.27
C GLY A 119 -12.51 7.22 5.42
N VAL A 120 -11.85 8.25 5.91
CA VAL A 120 -11.57 9.49 5.17
C VAL A 120 -10.08 9.60 4.89
N LEU A 121 -9.71 9.85 3.64
CA LEU A 121 -8.32 9.98 3.19
C LEU A 121 -7.64 11.16 3.89
N LYS A 122 -6.54 10.87 4.57
CA LYS A 122 -5.72 11.86 5.27
C LYS A 122 -4.66 12.46 4.34
N ARG A 123 -4.08 13.59 4.74
CA ARG A 123 -2.94 14.16 4.03
C ARG A 123 -1.79 13.16 3.98
N GLY A 124 -1.20 13.01 2.80
CA GLY A 124 -0.05 12.14 2.60
C GLY A 124 1.22 12.69 3.27
N LEU A 125 2.17 11.80 3.52
CA LEU A 125 3.51 12.12 4.02
C LEU A 125 4.49 12.27 2.85
N PRO A 126 5.44 13.22 2.91
CA PRO A 126 6.34 13.54 1.79
C PRO A 126 7.33 12.43 1.44
N GLY A 127 7.51 11.42 2.30
CA GLY A 127 8.44 10.32 2.06
C GLY A 127 8.23 9.57 0.75
N ILE A 128 6.97 9.42 0.32
CA ILE A 128 6.65 8.78 -0.96
C ILE A 128 7.17 9.60 -2.16
N VAL A 129 7.13 10.93 -2.08
CA VAL A 129 7.60 11.82 -3.14
C VAL A 129 9.09 11.63 -3.39
N HIS A 130 9.88 11.67 -2.30
CA HIS A 130 11.33 11.48 -2.39
C HIS A 130 11.68 10.11 -2.97
N LEU A 131 10.96 9.05 -2.60
CA LEU A 131 11.17 7.72 -3.16
C LEU A 131 10.81 7.67 -4.65
N ALA A 132 9.66 8.21 -5.02
CA ALA A 132 9.14 8.23 -6.38
C ALA A 132 10.09 8.95 -7.34
N VAL A 133 10.51 10.17 -6.98
CA VAL A 133 11.42 10.98 -7.82
C VAL A 133 12.84 10.40 -7.84
N ARG A 134 13.35 9.91 -6.70
CA ARG A 134 14.69 9.32 -6.65
C ARG A 134 14.83 8.07 -7.49
N THR A 135 13.76 7.29 -7.62
CA THR A 135 13.78 6.01 -8.35
C THR A 135 13.24 6.11 -9.77
N GLY A 136 12.30 7.01 -10.05
CA GLY A 136 11.61 7.14 -11.34
C GLY A 136 10.79 5.91 -11.71
N VAL A 137 10.46 5.05 -10.74
CA VAL A 137 9.74 3.80 -10.99
C VAL A 137 8.25 4.04 -11.23
N ASN A 138 7.59 3.07 -11.84
CA ASN A 138 6.14 3.09 -12.01
C ASN A 138 5.42 3.10 -10.67
N ILE A 139 4.38 3.92 -10.57
CA ILE A 139 3.48 4.03 -9.42
C ILE A 139 2.09 3.61 -9.87
N ILE A 140 1.42 2.80 -9.07
CA ILE A 140 0.04 2.38 -9.32
C ILE A 140 -0.84 2.74 -8.13
N PRO A 141 -1.87 3.58 -8.34
CA PRO A 141 -2.77 3.96 -7.28
C PRO A 141 -3.83 2.88 -7.06
N VAL A 142 -4.19 2.65 -5.82
CA VAL A 142 -5.24 1.71 -5.43
C VAL A 142 -6.18 2.38 -4.43
N GLY A 143 -7.47 2.36 -4.73
CA GLY A 143 -8.53 2.80 -3.83
C GLY A 143 -9.14 1.60 -3.12
N ILE A 144 -9.20 1.64 -1.80
CA ILE A 144 -9.80 0.62 -0.94
C ILE A 144 -11.03 1.21 -0.25
N GLU A 145 -12.16 0.52 -0.34
CA GLU A 145 -13.44 0.93 0.24
C GLU A 145 -14.02 -0.19 1.10
N GLY A 146 -14.61 0.16 2.24
CA GLY A 146 -15.43 -0.73 3.08
C GLY A 146 -14.67 -1.44 4.20
N THR A 147 -13.33 -1.40 4.23
CA THR A 147 -12.53 -2.09 5.27
C THR A 147 -12.59 -1.39 6.63
N ASN A 148 -12.95 -0.10 6.67
CA ASN A 148 -13.12 0.67 7.91
C ASN A 148 -14.26 0.15 8.81
N LYS A 149 -15.17 -0.66 8.30
CA LYS A 149 -16.27 -1.28 9.09
C LYS A 149 -15.76 -2.35 10.04
N ASN A 150 -14.64 -3.01 9.73
CA ASN A 150 -13.96 -3.97 10.59
C ASN A 150 -12.44 -3.74 10.56
N PRO A 151 -11.95 -2.64 11.17
CA PRO A 151 -10.57 -2.20 11.02
C PRO A 151 -9.56 -3.01 11.83
N GLY A 152 -10.03 -3.86 12.74
CA GLY A 152 -9.22 -4.62 13.69
C GLY A 152 -8.58 -5.89 13.10
N ALA A 153 -7.88 -6.64 13.96
CA ALA A 153 -7.26 -7.91 13.59
C ALA A 153 -8.28 -8.98 13.17
N SER A 154 -9.47 -8.96 13.74
CA SER A 154 -10.60 -9.83 13.35
C SER A 154 -10.99 -9.64 11.89
N GLY A 155 -10.93 -8.39 11.37
CA GLY A 155 -11.22 -8.09 9.98
C GLY A 155 -10.22 -8.69 8.98
N VAL A 156 -9.03 -9.11 9.43
CA VAL A 156 -8.08 -9.85 8.59
C VAL A 156 -8.58 -11.27 8.33
N LEU A 157 -9.07 -11.95 9.37
CA LEU A 157 -9.51 -13.34 9.28
C LEU A 157 -10.98 -13.45 8.82
N PHE A 158 -11.81 -12.52 9.25
CA PHE A 158 -13.25 -12.49 9.01
C PHE A 158 -13.67 -11.11 8.48
N PRO A 159 -13.24 -10.74 7.26
CA PRO A 159 -13.66 -9.49 6.63
C PRO A 159 -15.16 -9.53 6.37
N THR A 160 -15.87 -8.45 6.66
CA THR A 160 -17.33 -8.40 6.54
C THR A 160 -17.78 -7.19 5.75
N GLY A 161 -18.98 -7.30 5.17
CA GLY A 161 -19.60 -6.24 4.39
C GLY A 161 -19.04 -6.15 2.96
N LYS A 162 -19.38 -5.06 2.29
CA LYS A 162 -18.93 -4.82 0.91
C LYS A 162 -17.54 -4.20 0.92
N ILE A 163 -16.59 -4.88 0.29
CA ILE A 163 -15.20 -4.45 0.12
C ILE A 163 -14.91 -4.29 -1.37
N ILE A 164 -14.50 -3.10 -1.77
CA ILE A 164 -14.17 -2.80 -3.17
C ILE A 164 -12.72 -2.35 -3.24
N VAL A 165 -11.95 -2.98 -4.14
CA VAL A 165 -10.59 -2.57 -4.48
C VAL A 165 -10.57 -2.11 -5.94
N LYS A 166 -10.19 -0.85 -6.16
CA LYS A 166 -10.06 -0.26 -7.50
C LYS A 166 -8.60 0.03 -7.78
N VAL A 167 -8.09 -0.52 -8.87
CA VAL A 167 -6.72 -0.31 -9.33
C VAL A 167 -6.73 0.71 -10.46
N GLY A 168 -6.04 1.83 -10.28
CA GLY A 168 -5.95 2.90 -11.28
C GLY A 168 -4.89 2.62 -12.35
N LYS A 169 -4.65 3.62 -13.21
CA LYS A 169 -3.63 3.55 -14.24
C LYS A 169 -2.24 3.81 -13.66
N VAL A 170 -1.23 3.15 -14.20
CA VAL A 170 0.17 3.40 -13.86
C VAL A 170 0.59 4.79 -14.30
N PHE A 171 1.36 5.47 -13.46
CA PHE A 171 2.03 6.73 -13.78
C PHE A 171 3.43 6.74 -13.17
N LYS A 172 4.26 7.71 -13.54
CA LYS A 172 5.61 7.90 -12.99
C LYS A 172 5.99 9.38 -12.98
N PHE A 173 7.02 9.68 -12.22
CA PHE A 173 7.71 10.97 -12.26
C PHE A 173 9.08 10.79 -12.90
N GLU A 174 9.61 11.86 -13.47
CA GLU A 174 11.00 11.86 -13.94
C GLU A 174 11.96 11.62 -12.78
N LYS A 175 12.96 10.80 -13.05
CA LYS A 175 14.00 10.52 -12.06
C LYS A 175 14.90 11.74 -11.88
N SER A 176 15.06 12.19 -10.63
CA SER A 176 15.98 13.24 -10.29
C SER A 176 16.76 12.89 -9.01
N ASN A 177 18.01 13.36 -8.98
CA ASN A 177 18.88 13.29 -7.81
C ASN A 177 18.97 14.64 -7.08
N GLU A 178 18.33 15.66 -7.63
CA GLU A 178 18.32 17.00 -7.04
C GLU A 178 17.42 17.06 -5.79
N SER A 179 17.74 17.99 -4.92
CA SER A 179 16.86 18.31 -3.79
C SER A 179 15.62 19.04 -4.28
N LEU A 180 14.45 18.52 -3.91
CA LEU A 180 13.19 19.14 -4.23
C LEU A 180 12.89 20.26 -3.24
N ASN A 181 12.42 21.39 -3.74
CA ASN A 181 11.86 22.43 -2.88
C ASN A 181 10.48 22.00 -2.35
N ARG A 182 9.98 22.70 -1.34
CA ARG A 182 8.72 22.36 -0.67
C ARG A 182 7.53 22.36 -1.60
N ASP A 183 7.42 23.37 -2.46
CA ASP A 183 6.27 23.51 -3.36
C ASP A 183 6.21 22.36 -4.37
N THR A 184 7.34 21.95 -4.89
CA THR A 184 7.46 20.76 -5.78
C THR A 184 7.07 19.47 -5.05
N VAL A 185 7.51 19.31 -3.79
CA VAL A 185 7.15 18.15 -2.97
C VAL A 185 5.64 18.11 -2.73
N ASP A 186 5.04 19.23 -2.36
CA ASP A 186 3.59 19.32 -2.12
C ASP A 186 2.80 19.06 -3.41
N ALA A 187 3.20 19.62 -4.55
CA ALA A 187 2.53 19.39 -5.84
C ALA A 187 2.59 17.90 -6.28
N ILE A 188 3.74 17.25 -6.12
CA ILE A 188 3.89 15.83 -6.45
C ILE A 188 3.06 14.97 -5.48
N LEU A 189 3.08 15.29 -4.19
CA LEU A 189 2.31 14.60 -3.19
C LEU A 189 0.81 14.68 -3.48
N ASP A 190 0.31 15.87 -3.80
CA ASP A 190 -1.09 16.10 -4.15
C ASP A 190 -1.47 15.30 -5.41
N LYS A 191 -0.59 15.22 -6.40
CA LYS A 191 -0.83 14.38 -7.58
C LYS A 191 -0.94 12.89 -7.22
N ILE A 192 -0.07 12.38 -6.35
CA ILE A 192 -0.15 10.98 -5.88
C ILE A 192 -1.46 10.74 -5.13
N MET A 193 -1.80 11.62 -4.21
CA MET A 193 -2.99 11.48 -3.36
C MET A 193 -4.29 11.65 -4.15
N ASN A 194 -4.36 12.57 -5.12
CA ASN A 194 -5.51 12.73 -6.01
C ASN A 194 -5.75 11.48 -6.85
N ASN A 195 -4.70 10.83 -7.36
CA ASN A 195 -4.86 9.55 -8.07
C ASN A 195 -5.48 8.45 -7.19
N ILE A 196 -5.22 8.46 -5.86
CA ILE A 196 -5.91 7.55 -4.92
C ILE A 196 -7.35 8.01 -4.71
N ALA A 197 -7.57 9.31 -4.50
CA ALA A 197 -8.87 9.89 -4.22
C ALA A 197 -9.89 9.65 -5.35
N GLU A 198 -9.48 9.69 -6.61
CA GLU A 198 -10.32 9.40 -7.77
C GLU A 198 -10.87 7.97 -7.77
N LEU A 199 -10.20 7.03 -7.08
CA LEU A 199 -10.59 5.62 -7.03
C LEU A 199 -11.56 5.31 -5.88
N ILE A 200 -11.77 6.23 -4.94
CA ILE A 200 -12.66 6.07 -3.80
C ILE A 200 -13.87 7.01 -3.89
N PRO A 201 -14.97 6.70 -3.19
CA PRO A 201 -16.17 7.57 -3.18
C PRO A 201 -15.85 8.99 -2.71
N SER A 202 -16.58 9.98 -3.23
CA SER A 202 -16.35 11.39 -2.91
C SER A 202 -16.37 11.69 -1.40
N GLY A 203 -17.28 11.07 -0.66
CA GLY A 203 -17.34 11.21 0.81
C GLY A 203 -16.12 10.68 1.57
N MET A 204 -15.24 9.91 0.91
CA MET A 204 -14.01 9.36 1.51
C MET A 204 -12.75 10.16 1.14
N ARG A 205 -12.82 11.12 0.23
CA ARG A 205 -11.65 11.80 -0.36
C ARG A 205 -10.97 12.80 0.58
N GLY A 206 -11.64 13.24 1.65
CA GLY A 206 -11.10 14.24 2.57
C GLY A 206 -10.85 15.57 1.87
N ILE A 207 -9.61 16.05 1.92
CA ILE A 207 -9.19 17.30 1.28
C ILE A 207 -8.97 17.18 -0.25
N TYR A 208 -8.92 15.97 -0.78
CA TYR A 208 -8.69 15.67 -2.20
C TYR A 208 -10.05 15.51 -2.90
N LYS A 209 -10.44 16.46 -3.73
CA LYS A 209 -11.76 16.52 -4.39
C LYS A 209 -11.71 16.00 -5.83
#